data_e52fa964339f857aac13102eb5e48865
#
_entry.id   e52fa964339f857aac13102eb5e48865
#
_cell.length_a   1.000
_cell.length_b   1.000
_cell.length_c   1.000
_cell.angle_alpha   90.00
_cell.angle_beta   90.00
_cell.angle_gamma   90.00
#
_symmetry.space_group_name_H-M   'P 1'
#
loop_
_entity.id
_entity.type
_entity.pdbx_description
1 polymer ?
#
loop_
_entity_poly.entity_id
_entity_poly.type
_entity_poly.pdbx_seq_one_letter_code
_entity_poly.pdbx_strand_id
1 'polypeptide(L)'
;MTYDLVVIGAGLAGLSAARDLVRGGADVLVLEARNRVGGRVEQVTLDDGRIVQLGGEVIGDSHTAYQGLVAELGLTLIPSYVAEPGELTYVLHEGAFVGDTPTWFSTTDHRSMEQVEREFAALAATVDPDDPWSHPDAVALDDMSVTGWLGAIGATPNVRRALEAGQLGLSSGSFERTSLLALLRKCASTSSKGLYSYDEWENLRVAEGSATVALRMAAELDGRIRLGSPVRAVKVAPGGCTVQLESGEIVAADAIVSALPAGPLRDITVDGVSDARLESLHRQRHALAAKFVAAYDRPFWRDRGQNGLTESEGILGSSWPQNEGVLSCLVAPERFAAYLSTSARHRRQEALAELGDWFGPEARSPLATFERLWGTDQWTQGYVTQWRPGDVHRVGPLHGTHEPPFYVCGSDQWVAGYMEGAVRTGRAAAREALARG
;
A
#
# COMPACT_ATOMS: atom_id res chain seq x y z
N MET A 1 27.56 -8.68 -22.29
CA MET A 1 27.55 -7.25 -21.88
C MET A 1 27.37 -7.27 -20.37
N THR A 2 28.12 -6.49 -19.65
CA THR A 2 27.98 -6.31 -18.19
C THR A 2 27.43 -4.90 -17.99
N TYR A 3 26.40 -4.78 -17.17
CA TYR A 3 25.82 -3.49 -16.77
C TYR A 3 26.49 -3.02 -15.46
N ASP A 4 26.50 -1.72 -15.21
CA ASP A 4 26.88 -1.25 -13.87
C ASP A 4 25.85 -1.74 -12.84
N LEU A 5 24.54 -1.61 -13.15
CA LEU A 5 23.48 -2.11 -12.27
C LEU A 5 22.36 -2.79 -13.04
N VAL A 6 21.84 -3.85 -12.42
CA VAL A 6 20.55 -4.43 -12.80
C VAL A 6 19.51 -4.12 -11.72
N VAL A 7 18.40 -3.52 -12.14
CA VAL A 7 17.22 -3.25 -11.28
C VAL A 7 16.17 -4.32 -11.57
N ILE A 8 15.72 -5.01 -10.53
CA ILE A 8 14.71 -6.09 -10.64
C ILE A 8 13.36 -5.54 -10.20
N GLY A 9 12.44 -5.39 -11.16
CA GLY A 9 11.10 -4.84 -11.01
C GLY A 9 10.97 -3.40 -11.49
N ALA A 10 10.00 -3.14 -12.37
CA ALA A 10 9.63 -1.83 -12.91
C ALA A 10 8.39 -1.23 -12.22
N GLY A 11 8.24 -1.46 -10.91
CA GLY A 11 7.32 -0.70 -10.06
C GLY A 11 7.86 0.70 -9.75
N LEU A 12 7.12 1.53 -9.03
CA LEU A 12 7.54 2.89 -8.67
C LEU A 12 8.92 2.93 -8.01
N ALA A 13 9.26 1.97 -7.17
CA ALA A 13 10.56 1.91 -6.49
C ALA A 13 11.72 1.65 -7.48
N GLY A 14 11.58 0.60 -8.29
CA GLY A 14 12.62 0.24 -9.26
C GLY A 14 12.80 1.31 -10.35
N LEU A 15 11.69 1.91 -10.83
CA LEU A 15 11.75 3.02 -11.78
C LEU A 15 12.40 4.27 -11.18
N SER A 16 12.11 4.59 -9.89
CA SER A 16 12.75 5.70 -9.19
C SER A 16 14.26 5.47 -9.02
N ALA A 17 14.65 4.23 -8.65
CA ALA A 17 16.05 3.86 -8.54
C ALA A 17 16.77 3.94 -9.89
N ALA A 18 16.20 3.31 -10.94
CA ALA A 18 16.81 3.30 -12.27
C ALA A 18 16.97 4.71 -12.85
N ARG A 19 15.95 5.56 -12.68
CA ARG A 19 16.00 6.96 -13.13
C ARG A 19 17.13 7.74 -12.49
N ASP A 20 17.29 7.64 -11.17
CA ASP A 20 18.35 8.35 -10.45
C ASP A 20 19.74 7.77 -10.77
N LEU A 21 19.86 6.45 -10.92
CA LEU A 21 21.10 5.77 -11.35
C LEU A 21 21.54 6.24 -12.74
N VAL A 22 20.63 6.25 -13.72
CA VAL A 22 20.92 6.72 -15.10
C VAL A 22 21.30 8.20 -15.10
N ARG A 23 20.64 9.03 -14.31
CA ARG A 23 21.00 10.45 -14.13
C ARG A 23 22.39 10.63 -13.49
N GLY A 24 22.78 9.68 -12.64
CA GLY A 24 24.12 9.58 -12.07
C GLY A 24 25.19 9.07 -13.04
N GLY A 25 24.82 8.68 -14.28
CA GLY A 25 25.73 8.23 -15.33
C GLY A 25 25.92 6.71 -15.42
N ALA A 26 25.22 5.91 -14.60
CA ALA A 26 25.34 4.46 -14.61
C ALA A 26 24.67 3.81 -15.83
N ASP A 27 25.24 2.73 -16.34
CA ASP A 27 24.61 1.85 -17.32
C ASP A 27 23.69 0.85 -16.63
N VAL A 28 22.39 1.04 -16.80
CA VAL A 28 21.33 0.34 -16.04
C VAL A 28 20.45 -0.48 -16.96
N LEU A 29 20.16 -1.72 -16.57
CA LEU A 29 19.08 -2.54 -17.13
C LEU A 29 18.00 -2.77 -16.08
N VAL A 30 16.75 -2.50 -16.43
CA VAL A 30 15.57 -2.82 -15.61
C VAL A 30 14.91 -4.10 -16.14
N LEU A 31 14.70 -5.10 -15.29
CA LEU A 31 14.01 -6.36 -15.61
C LEU A 31 12.63 -6.36 -14.95
N GLU A 32 11.58 -6.46 -15.76
CA GLU A 32 10.18 -6.53 -15.28
C GLU A 32 9.53 -7.82 -15.73
N ALA A 33 8.90 -8.51 -14.80
CA ALA A 33 8.24 -9.80 -15.07
C ALA A 33 6.98 -9.66 -15.92
N ARG A 34 6.23 -8.57 -15.76
CA ARG A 34 5.00 -8.29 -16.53
C ARG A 34 5.31 -7.67 -17.88
N ASN A 35 4.27 -7.61 -18.72
CA ASN A 35 4.30 -6.84 -19.98
C ASN A 35 3.91 -5.37 -19.78
N ARG A 36 3.99 -4.86 -18.56
CA ARG A 36 3.73 -3.46 -18.20
C ARG A 36 4.59 -3.01 -17.04
N VAL A 37 4.83 -1.73 -16.95
CA VAL A 37 5.45 -1.08 -15.78
C VAL A 37 4.39 -0.74 -14.71
N GLY A 38 4.82 -0.20 -13.56
CA GLY A 38 3.98 0.36 -12.50
C GLY A 38 3.80 -0.55 -11.29
N GLY A 39 3.98 -1.89 -11.44
CA GLY A 39 3.82 -2.79 -10.30
C GLY A 39 2.41 -2.73 -9.70
N ARG A 40 2.31 -2.23 -8.45
CA ARG A 40 1.04 -2.08 -7.70
C ARG A 40 0.22 -0.82 -8.04
N VAL A 41 0.66 0.01 -8.97
CA VAL A 41 -0.18 1.03 -9.60
C VAL A 41 -0.62 0.52 -10.98
N GLU A 42 -1.91 0.61 -11.24
CA GLU A 42 -2.55 0.14 -12.47
C GLU A 42 -3.83 0.95 -12.69
N GLN A 43 -4.10 1.32 -13.94
CA GLN A 43 -5.30 2.07 -14.29
C GLN A 43 -5.82 1.67 -15.67
N VAL A 44 -7.09 1.91 -15.89
CA VAL A 44 -7.74 1.84 -17.21
C VAL A 44 -8.46 3.14 -17.48
N THR A 45 -8.69 3.45 -18.75
CA THR A 45 -9.47 4.61 -19.18
C THR A 45 -10.79 4.12 -19.74
N LEU A 46 -11.91 4.70 -19.29
CA LEU A 46 -13.24 4.45 -19.84
C LEU A 46 -13.40 5.13 -21.19
N ASP A 47 -14.42 4.75 -21.96
CA ASP A 47 -14.71 5.33 -23.28
C ASP A 47 -15.00 6.85 -23.20
N ASP A 48 -15.47 7.34 -22.05
CA ASP A 48 -15.72 8.75 -21.80
C ASP A 48 -14.50 9.53 -21.29
N GLY A 49 -13.33 8.87 -21.20
CA GLY A 49 -12.08 9.47 -20.79
C GLY A 49 -11.82 9.44 -19.29
N ARG A 50 -12.77 9.01 -18.45
CA ARG A 50 -12.55 8.87 -16.99
C ARG A 50 -11.54 7.78 -16.71
N ILE A 51 -10.66 8.03 -15.73
CA ILE A 51 -9.65 7.09 -15.28
C ILE A 51 -10.20 6.25 -14.12
N VAL A 52 -10.03 4.95 -14.23
CA VAL A 52 -10.31 3.98 -13.16
C VAL A 52 -8.99 3.43 -12.66
N GLN A 53 -8.67 3.70 -11.41
CA GLN A 53 -7.45 3.22 -10.75
C GLN A 53 -7.71 1.87 -10.06
N LEU A 54 -6.96 0.85 -10.46
CA LEU A 54 -7.09 -0.52 -9.97
C LEU A 54 -6.04 -0.88 -8.89
N GLY A 55 -5.11 0.03 -8.63
CA GLY A 55 -4.04 -0.10 -7.65
C GLY A 55 -4.00 1.05 -6.66
N GLY A 56 -2.79 1.42 -6.19
CA GLY A 56 -2.55 2.58 -5.33
C GLY A 56 -2.96 3.87 -6.04
N GLU A 57 -3.63 4.77 -5.30
CA GLU A 57 -4.18 6.00 -5.89
C GLU A 57 -4.06 7.24 -5.00
N VAL A 58 -4.13 7.07 -3.68
CA VAL A 58 -4.19 8.19 -2.74
C VAL A 58 -2.84 8.45 -2.07
N ILE A 59 -2.62 9.67 -1.72
CA ILE A 59 -1.41 10.22 -1.10
C ILE A 59 -1.80 11.23 -0.04
N GLY A 60 -0.96 11.34 0.99
CA GLY A 60 -1.15 12.30 2.07
C GLY A 60 -0.14 13.46 1.99
N ASP A 61 -0.34 14.44 2.83
CA ASP A 61 0.52 15.63 2.92
C ASP A 61 1.97 15.29 3.28
N SER A 62 2.19 14.25 4.09
CA SER A 62 3.52 13.76 4.48
C SER A 62 4.26 13.03 3.36
N HIS A 63 3.61 12.72 2.22
CA HIS A 63 4.18 11.96 1.12
C HIS A 63 5.03 12.84 0.17
N THR A 64 6.01 13.53 0.74
CA THR A 64 6.77 14.61 0.07
C THR A 64 7.66 14.14 -1.07
N ALA A 65 8.20 12.91 -1.01
CA ALA A 65 9.02 12.38 -2.09
C ALA A 65 8.18 12.01 -3.32
N TYR A 66 6.99 11.44 -3.10
CA TYR A 66 6.07 11.15 -4.20
C TYR A 66 5.47 12.43 -4.80
N GLN A 67 5.06 13.40 -3.97
CA GLN A 67 4.58 14.70 -4.44
C GLN A 67 5.65 15.43 -5.26
N GLY A 68 6.91 15.43 -4.79
CA GLY A 68 8.04 15.98 -5.53
C GLY A 68 8.24 15.29 -6.87
N LEU A 69 8.13 13.95 -6.93
CA LEU A 69 8.21 13.19 -8.17
C LEU A 69 7.08 13.54 -9.15
N VAL A 70 5.85 13.68 -8.66
CA VAL A 70 4.69 14.09 -9.47
C VAL A 70 4.96 15.46 -10.11
N ALA A 71 5.48 16.42 -9.34
CA ALA A 71 5.84 17.75 -9.84
C ALA A 71 7.01 17.69 -10.86
N GLU A 72 8.07 16.90 -10.59
CA GLU A 72 9.18 16.69 -11.52
C GLU A 72 8.74 16.14 -12.88
N LEU A 73 7.69 15.31 -12.89
CA LEU A 73 7.13 14.71 -14.11
C LEU A 73 6.08 15.60 -14.80
N GLY A 74 5.80 16.79 -14.26
CA GLY A 74 4.81 17.71 -14.82
C GLY A 74 3.38 17.19 -14.71
N LEU A 75 3.07 16.41 -13.66
CA LEU A 75 1.74 15.87 -13.38
C LEU A 75 1.06 16.70 -12.29
N THR A 76 -0.28 16.58 -12.19
CA THR A 76 -1.10 17.45 -11.37
C THR A 76 -1.60 16.72 -10.12
N LEU A 77 -1.37 17.30 -8.94
CA LEU A 77 -2.00 16.87 -7.70
C LEU A 77 -3.35 17.59 -7.54
N ILE A 78 -4.37 16.83 -7.17
CA ILE A 78 -5.71 17.33 -6.87
C ILE A 78 -6.22 16.72 -5.56
N PRO A 79 -7.21 17.32 -4.90
CA PRO A 79 -7.86 16.72 -3.76
C PRO A 79 -8.41 15.34 -4.07
N SER A 80 -8.35 14.44 -3.09
CA SER A 80 -8.93 13.10 -3.17
C SER A 80 -10.40 13.10 -2.75
N TYR A 81 -10.92 11.91 -2.49
CA TYR A 81 -12.27 11.70 -1.97
C TYR A 81 -12.55 12.39 -0.62
N VAL A 82 -11.51 12.76 0.13
CA VAL A 82 -11.66 13.48 1.41
C VAL A 82 -12.37 14.84 1.22
N ALA A 83 -12.20 15.45 0.05
CA ALA A 83 -12.87 16.70 -0.30
C ALA A 83 -14.29 16.51 -0.89
N GLU A 84 -14.78 15.27 -1.01
CA GLU A 84 -16.12 15.02 -1.55
C GLU A 84 -17.21 15.54 -0.60
N PRO A 85 -18.25 16.23 -1.14
CA PRO A 85 -19.34 16.74 -0.32
C PRO A 85 -20.22 15.61 0.18
N GLY A 86 -20.72 15.75 1.41
CA GLY A 86 -21.60 14.77 2.07
C GLY A 86 -20.92 14.08 3.24
N GLU A 87 -21.57 13.08 3.77
CA GLU A 87 -21.18 12.40 4.99
C GLU A 87 -20.71 10.96 4.73
N LEU A 88 -19.78 10.49 5.56
CA LEU A 88 -19.35 9.11 5.66
C LEU A 88 -20.52 8.18 6.01
N THR A 89 -20.49 6.95 5.52
CA THR A 89 -21.47 5.92 5.85
C THR A 89 -20.80 4.77 6.61
N TYR A 90 -21.23 4.53 7.84
CA TYR A 90 -20.90 3.31 8.58
C TYR A 90 -21.85 2.19 8.18
N VAL A 91 -21.31 1.01 7.88
CA VAL A 91 -22.11 -0.17 7.52
C VAL A 91 -21.83 -1.30 8.50
N LEU A 92 -22.75 -1.51 9.40
CA LEU A 92 -22.68 -2.51 10.45
C LEU A 92 -23.74 -3.58 10.22
N HIS A 93 -23.74 -4.65 11.03
CA HIS A 93 -24.76 -5.71 10.94
C HIS A 93 -26.19 -5.18 11.12
N GLU A 94 -26.36 -4.09 11.87
CA GLU A 94 -27.66 -3.48 12.15
C GLU A 94 -28.18 -2.61 10.99
N GLY A 95 -27.32 -2.25 10.05
CA GLY A 95 -27.66 -1.40 8.90
C GLY A 95 -26.63 -0.36 8.56
N ALA A 96 -26.97 0.51 7.62
CA ALA A 96 -26.15 1.65 7.21
C ALA A 96 -26.53 2.92 8.00
N PHE A 97 -25.52 3.64 8.49
CA PHE A 97 -25.66 4.87 9.26
C PHE A 97 -24.83 5.97 8.57
N VAL A 98 -25.50 7.06 8.21
CA VAL A 98 -24.87 8.21 7.53
C VAL A 98 -24.51 9.27 8.57
N GLY A 99 -23.26 9.72 8.58
CA GLY A 99 -22.75 10.76 9.49
C GLY A 99 -21.28 10.55 9.83
N ASP A 100 -20.56 11.65 10.09
CA ASP A 100 -19.11 11.65 10.40
C ASP A 100 -18.81 11.02 11.77
N THR A 101 -19.79 11.00 12.64
CA THR A 101 -19.71 10.34 13.95
C THR A 101 -20.79 9.28 14.02
N PRO A 102 -20.46 8.07 14.49
CA PRO A 102 -21.46 7.03 14.68
C PRO A 102 -22.64 7.54 15.51
N THR A 103 -23.85 7.55 14.95
CA THR A 103 -25.05 8.09 15.61
C THR A 103 -25.45 7.31 16.87
N TRP A 104 -24.88 6.10 17.06
CA TRP A 104 -25.08 5.29 18.26
C TRP A 104 -24.08 5.60 19.39
N PHE A 105 -23.16 6.56 19.21
CA PHE A 105 -22.22 6.95 20.27
C PHE A 105 -22.97 7.68 21.38
N SER A 106 -22.80 7.19 22.61
CA SER A 106 -23.19 7.87 23.83
C SER A 106 -22.14 8.94 24.22
N THR A 107 -22.47 9.79 25.19
CA THR A 107 -21.50 10.72 25.79
C THR A 107 -20.28 9.98 26.39
N THR A 108 -20.47 8.73 26.84
CA THR A 108 -19.37 7.89 27.33
C THR A 108 -18.48 7.41 26.19
N ASP A 109 -19.05 7.09 25.04
CA ASP A 109 -18.27 6.69 23.86
C ASP A 109 -17.44 7.86 23.32
N HIS A 110 -17.99 9.07 23.24
CA HIS A 110 -17.23 10.26 22.86
C HIS A 110 -16.02 10.50 23.78
N ARG A 111 -16.22 10.43 25.10
CA ARG A 111 -15.10 10.55 26.05
C ARG A 111 -14.07 9.43 25.91
N SER A 112 -14.54 8.23 25.63
CA SER A 112 -13.66 7.09 25.36
C SER A 112 -12.84 7.29 24.09
N MET A 113 -13.43 7.83 23.01
CA MET A 113 -12.70 8.16 21.78
C MET A 113 -11.61 9.20 22.04
N GLU A 114 -11.94 10.31 22.72
CA GLU A 114 -10.98 11.34 23.11
C GLU A 114 -9.83 10.78 23.97
N GLN A 115 -10.13 9.82 24.85
CA GLN A 115 -9.11 9.12 25.63
C GLN A 115 -8.20 8.29 24.73
N VAL A 116 -8.75 7.49 23.84
CA VAL A 116 -8.00 6.64 22.89
C VAL A 116 -7.06 7.50 22.05
N GLU A 117 -7.57 8.57 21.45
CA GLU A 117 -6.77 9.49 20.62
C GLU A 117 -5.61 10.11 21.41
N ARG A 118 -5.88 10.62 22.60
CA ARG A 118 -4.87 11.23 23.45
C ARG A 118 -3.79 10.24 23.91
N GLU A 119 -4.19 9.05 24.36
CA GLU A 119 -3.25 8.04 24.83
C GLU A 119 -2.45 7.44 23.69
N PHE A 120 -3.07 7.24 22.52
CA PHE A 120 -2.36 6.78 21.33
C PHE A 120 -1.30 7.80 20.89
N ALA A 121 -1.66 9.07 20.76
CA ALA A 121 -0.74 10.13 20.34
C ALA A 121 0.45 10.28 21.33
N ALA A 122 0.16 10.20 22.63
CA ALA A 122 1.20 10.24 23.64
C ALA A 122 2.18 9.06 23.51
N LEU A 123 1.68 7.86 23.25
CA LEU A 123 2.51 6.67 23.08
C LEU A 123 3.27 6.71 21.75
N ALA A 124 2.64 7.11 20.66
CA ALA A 124 3.29 7.27 19.35
C ALA A 124 4.44 8.28 19.39
N ALA A 125 4.30 9.33 20.21
CA ALA A 125 5.36 10.33 20.37
C ALA A 125 6.65 9.79 21.02
N THR A 126 6.61 8.63 21.67
CA THR A 126 7.78 7.97 22.27
C THR A 126 8.52 7.05 21.30
N VAL A 127 7.93 6.73 20.15
CA VAL A 127 8.50 5.79 19.18
C VAL A 127 9.28 6.56 18.12
N ASP A 128 10.54 6.17 17.91
CA ASP A 128 11.30 6.58 16.74
C ASP A 128 10.85 5.73 15.52
N PRO A 129 10.26 6.32 14.47
CA PRO A 129 9.79 5.56 13.32
C PRO A 129 10.91 4.89 12.53
N ASP A 130 12.13 5.40 12.58
CA ASP A 130 13.28 4.84 11.89
C ASP A 130 14.01 3.79 12.74
N ASP A 131 13.92 3.89 14.08
CA ASP A 131 14.49 2.92 15.03
C ASP A 131 13.50 2.51 16.14
N PRO A 132 12.38 1.86 15.81
CA PRO A 132 11.39 1.44 16.80
C PRO A 132 11.92 0.39 17.78
N TRP A 133 13.02 -0.28 17.41
CA TRP A 133 13.66 -1.31 18.25
C TRP A 133 14.39 -0.73 19.47
N SER A 134 14.76 0.55 19.44
CA SER A 134 15.40 1.26 20.56
C SER A 134 14.42 1.62 21.67
N HIS A 135 13.10 1.53 21.46
CA HIS A 135 12.12 1.82 22.49
C HIS A 135 12.26 0.84 23.67
N PRO A 136 12.26 1.30 24.93
CA PRO A 136 12.44 0.42 26.10
C PRO A 136 11.46 -0.75 26.18
N ASP A 137 10.21 -0.51 25.76
CA ASP A 137 9.14 -1.51 25.78
C ASP A 137 8.85 -2.09 24.38
N ALA A 138 9.80 -1.99 23.45
CA ALA A 138 9.59 -2.37 22.06
C ALA A 138 9.01 -3.80 21.89
N VAL A 139 9.55 -4.79 22.64
CA VAL A 139 9.06 -6.18 22.60
C VAL A 139 7.61 -6.27 23.06
N ALA A 140 7.28 -5.64 24.19
CA ALA A 140 5.94 -5.70 24.77
C ALA A 140 4.91 -5.00 23.85
N LEU A 141 5.30 -3.88 23.25
CA LEU A 141 4.46 -3.12 22.31
C LEU A 141 4.28 -3.88 20.99
N ASP A 142 5.29 -4.63 20.51
CA ASP A 142 5.17 -5.42 19.30
C ASP A 142 4.35 -6.70 19.52
N ASP A 143 4.49 -7.36 20.67
CA ASP A 143 3.71 -8.55 21.00
C ASP A 143 2.22 -8.23 21.30
N MET A 144 1.92 -6.97 21.60
CA MET A 144 0.56 -6.52 21.87
C MET A 144 -0.19 -6.20 20.57
N SER A 145 -1.41 -6.73 20.41
CA SER A 145 -2.31 -6.29 19.35
C SER A 145 -2.96 -4.95 19.70
N VAL A 146 -3.38 -4.19 18.67
CA VAL A 146 -4.12 -2.94 18.88
C VAL A 146 -5.41 -3.19 19.66
N THR A 147 -6.14 -4.28 19.39
CA THR A 147 -7.32 -4.69 20.14
C THR A 147 -6.99 -4.94 21.62
N GLY A 148 -5.86 -5.60 21.89
CA GLY A 148 -5.38 -5.82 23.28
C GLY A 148 -5.11 -4.51 24.01
N TRP A 149 -4.45 -3.55 23.35
CA TRP A 149 -4.20 -2.22 23.89
C TRP A 149 -5.49 -1.44 24.17
N LEU A 150 -6.42 -1.40 23.20
CA LEU A 150 -7.73 -0.75 23.37
C LEU A 150 -8.51 -1.33 24.56
N GLY A 151 -8.39 -2.65 24.77
CA GLY A 151 -8.96 -3.32 25.93
C GLY A 151 -8.30 -2.91 27.24
N ALA A 152 -6.96 -2.81 27.26
CA ALA A 152 -6.17 -2.45 28.44
C ALA A 152 -6.45 -1.02 28.92
N ILE A 153 -6.66 -0.06 28.02
CA ILE A 153 -7.03 1.32 28.37
C ILE A 153 -8.52 1.50 28.64
N GLY A 154 -9.33 0.44 28.54
CA GLY A 154 -10.77 0.48 28.83
C GLY A 154 -11.61 1.17 27.77
N ALA A 155 -11.18 1.19 26.50
CA ALA A 155 -11.98 1.71 25.41
C ALA A 155 -13.34 1.01 25.32
N THR A 156 -14.43 1.78 25.14
CA THR A 156 -15.77 1.20 25.11
C THR A 156 -15.96 0.26 23.91
N PRO A 157 -16.85 -0.71 23.97
CA PRO A 157 -17.14 -1.62 22.87
C PRO A 157 -17.52 -0.89 21.57
N ASN A 158 -18.28 0.20 21.66
CA ASN A 158 -18.69 1.00 20.51
C ASN A 158 -17.48 1.69 19.84
N VAL A 159 -16.60 2.29 20.63
CA VAL A 159 -15.37 2.92 20.12
C VAL A 159 -14.47 1.89 19.45
N ARG A 160 -14.26 0.73 20.09
CA ARG A 160 -13.45 -0.34 19.47
C ARG A 160 -14.04 -0.81 18.15
N ARG A 161 -15.35 -0.95 18.08
CA ARG A 161 -16.05 -1.38 16.87
C ARG A 161 -15.95 -0.36 15.73
N ALA A 162 -16.13 0.93 16.02
CA ALA A 162 -16.01 1.99 15.03
C ALA A 162 -14.58 2.08 14.46
N LEU A 163 -13.58 2.06 15.35
CA LEU A 163 -12.16 2.07 14.93
C LEU A 163 -11.79 0.81 14.13
N GLU A 164 -12.32 -0.36 14.49
CA GLU A 164 -12.09 -1.60 13.74
C GLU A 164 -12.71 -1.55 12.35
N ALA A 165 -13.93 -1.01 12.20
CA ALA A 165 -14.58 -0.88 10.89
C ALA A 165 -13.75 -0.01 9.95
N GLY A 166 -13.28 1.16 10.40
CA GLY A 166 -12.39 2.02 9.64
C GLY A 166 -11.07 1.34 9.29
N GLN A 167 -10.49 0.60 10.23
CA GLN A 167 -9.24 -0.12 10.03
C GLN A 167 -9.36 -1.26 9.00
N LEU A 168 -10.45 -2.02 9.00
CA LEU A 168 -10.66 -3.14 8.07
C LEU A 168 -10.66 -2.69 6.61
N GLY A 169 -11.21 -1.51 6.34
CA GLY A 169 -11.31 -0.97 4.99
C GLY A 169 -10.01 -0.41 4.43
N LEU A 170 -9.05 -0.04 5.28
CA LEU A 170 -7.90 0.78 4.89
C LEU A 170 -6.57 0.13 5.18
N SER A 171 -6.54 -0.88 6.01
CA SER A 171 -5.30 -1.40 6.51
C SER A 171 -5.00 -2.82 6.06
N SER A 172 -3.87 -3.24 6.54
CA SER A 172 -3.31 -4.56 6.28
C SER A 172 -3.96 -5.67 7.10
N GLY A 173 -5.05 -5.41 7.84
CA GLY A 173 -5.75 -6.43 8.63
C GLY A 173 -6.48 -5.83 9.83
N SER A 174 -7.21 -6.69 10.57
CA SER A 174 -7.93 -6.32 11.79
C SER A 174 -6.97 -5.84 12.89
N PHE A 175 -7.48 -5.07 13.83
CA PHE A 175 -6.71 -4.63 15.01
C PHE A 175 -6.23 -5.79 15.89
N GLU A 176 -6.95 -6.91 15.91
CA GLU A 176 -6.50 -8.14 16.58
C GLU A 176 -5.21 -8.69 15.96
N ARG A 177 -5.01 -8.50 14.67
CA ARG A 177 -3.88 -8.99 13.90
C ARG A 177 -2.84 -7.91 13.55
N THR A 178 -2.94 -6.74 14.14
CA THR A 178 -2.03 -5.62 13.94
C THR A 178 -1.19 -5.39 15.19
N SER A 179 0.14 -5.39 15.05
CA SER A 179 1.07 -5.02 16.12
C SER A 179 0.85 -3.57 16.53
N LEU A 180 0.74 -3.32 17.84
CA LEU A 180 0.64 -1.96 18.36
C LEU A 180 1.89 -1.16 18.01
N LEU A 181 3.09 -1.72 18.18
CA LEU A 181 4.35 -1.04 17.80
C LEU A 181 4.37 -0.65 16.33
N ALA A 182 3.90 -1.53 15.44
CA ALA A 182 3.87 -1.23 14.01
C ALA A 182 2.92 -0.08 13.68
N LEU A 183 1.75 -0.02 14.30
CA LEU A 183 0.81 1.09 14.12
C LEU A 183 1.36 2.40 14.70
N LEU A 184 1.93 2.36 15.92
CA LEU A 184 2.60 3.50 16.54
C LEU A 184 3.74 4.02 15.67
N ARG A 185 4.59 3.13 15.17
CA ARG A 185 5.69 3.45 14.25
C ARG A 185 5.20 4.17 13.00
N LYS A 186 4.13 3.65 12.38
CA LYS A 186 3.51 4.28 11.19
C LYS A 186 3.03 5.69 11.52
N CYS A 187 2.26 5.85 12.58
CA CYS A 187 1.71 7.16 12.97
C CYS A 187 2.79 8.13 13.50
N ALA A 188 3.84 7.62 14.16
CA ALA A 188 4.99 8.44 14.57
C ALA A 188 5.75 9.06 13.40
N SER A 189 5.62 8.51 12.19
CA SER A 189 6.25 9.06 10.97
C SER A 189 5.54 10.30 10.42
N THR A 190 4.41 10.70 10.98
CA THR A 190 3.66 11.91 10.61
C THR A 190 3.83 13.03 11.64
N SER A 191 3.40 14.24 11.27
CA SER A 191 3.50 15.39 12.16
C SER A 191 2.49 15.34 13.31
N SER A 192 1.30 14.80 13.08
CA SER A 192 0.24 14.70 14.09
C SER A 192 0.52 13.65 15.15
N LYS A 193 1.20 12.55 14.75
CA LYS A 193 1.42 11.35 15.57
C LYS A 193 0.11 10.75 16.12
N GLY A 194 -1.03 11.19 15.57
CA GLY A 194 -2.36 10.72 15.94
C GLY A 194 -2.71 9.39 15.33
N LEU A 195 -3.90 8.90 15.69
CA LEU A 195 -4.51 7.79 14.97
C LEU A 195 -4.64 8.12 13.49
N TYR A 196 -4.70 7.08 12.68
CA TYR A 196 -4.87 7.22 11.23
C TYR A 196 -6.05 8.15 10.89
N SER A 197 -5.80 9.12 10.04
CA SER A 197 -6.79 10.08 9.56
C SER A 197 -6.72 10.17 8.04
N TYR A 198 -7.85 10.16 7.37
CA TYR A 198 -7.93 10.33 5.92
C TYR A 198 -7.33 11.65 5.46
N ASP A 199 -7.57 12.74 6.21
CA ASP A 199 -7.06 14.08 5.91
C ASP A 199 -5.54 14.14 5.85
N GLU A 200 -4.85 13.37 6.68
CA GLU A 200 -3.39 13.35 6.72
C GLU A 200 -2.77 12.36 5.72
N TRP A 201 -3.44 11.22 5.51
CA TRP A 201 -2.86 10.10 4.78
C TRP A 201 -3.37 9.95 3.35
N GLU A 202 -4.54 10.52 3.02
CA GLU A 202 -5.24 10.20 1.78
C GLU A 202 -5.92 11.41 1.12
N ASN A 203 -5.53 12.63 1.48
CA ASN A 203 -6.20 13.88 1.04
C ASN A 203 -5.89 14.30 -0.40
N LEU A 204 -4.91 13.68 -1.06
CA LEU A 204 -4.47 14.01 -2.41
C LEU A 204 -4.51 12.81 -3.35
N ARG A 205 -4.55 13.08 -4.65
CA ARG A 205 -4.36 12.09 -5.74
C ARG A 205 -3.76 12.75 -6.98
N VAL A 206 -3.25 11.94 -7.90
CA VAL A 206 -2.78 12.40 -9.22
C VAL A 206 -3.96 12.47 -10.18
N ALA A 207 -4.19 13.63 -10.79
CA ALA A 207 -5.31 13.84 -11.72
C ALA A 207 -5.26 12.90 -12.92
N GLU A 208 -4.05 12.65 -13.45
CA GLU A 208 -3.80 11.78 -14.59
C GLU A 208 -3.70 10.30 -14.19
N GLY A 209 -3.89 9.99 -12.92
CA GLY A 209 -3.79 8.65 -12.33
C GLY A 209 -2.37 8.23 -11.96
N SER A 210 -2.26 7.41 -10.92
CA SER A 210 -0.96 7.00 -10.36
C SER A 210 -0.11 6.14 -11.29
N ALA A 211 -0.73 5.37 -12.20
CA ALA A 211 0.04 4.59 -13.19
C ALA A 211 0.72 5.49 -14.23
N THR A 212 0.21 6.71 -14.48
CA THR A 212 0.84 7.69 -15.36
C THR A 212 2.20 8.13 -14.83
N VAL A 213 2.39 8.19 -13.51
CA VAL A 213 3.70 8.46 -12.88
C VAL A 213 4.73 7.41 -13.32
N ALA A 214 4.37 6.13 -13.24
CA ALA A 214 5.24 5.04 -13.69
C ALA A 214 5.52 5.09 -15.20
N LEU A 215 4.51 5.39 -16.01
CA LEU A 215 4.67 5.51 -17.46
C LEU A 215 5.60 6.67 -17.84
N ARG A 216 5.50 7.82 -17.17
CA ARG A 216 6.40 8.97 -17.40
C ARG A 216 7.84 8.63 -17.02
N MET A 217 8.07 7.99 -15.87
CA MET A 217 9.41 7.53 -15.49
C MET A 217 9.96 6.51 -16.49
N ALA A 218 9.15 5.57 -16.95
CA ALA A 218 9.56 4.55 -17.92
C ALA A 218 9.96 5.19 -19.27
N ALA A 219 9.27 6.25 -19.70
CA ALA A 219 9.62 6.98 -20.92
C ALA A 219 10.99 7.66 -20.85
N GLU A 220 11.45 8.09 -19.66
CA GLU A 220 12.81 8.61 -19.46
C GLU A 220 13.89 7.51 -19.51
N LEU A 221 13.47 6.23 -19.37
CA LEU A 221 14.34 5.05 -19.37
C LEU A 221 14.25 4.24 -20.68
N ASP A 222 13.94 4.91 -21.78
CA ASP A 222 13.76 4.25 -23.08
C ASP A 222 14.95 3.36 -23.46
N GLY A 223 14.63 2.13 -23.92
CA GLY A 223 15.61 1.11 -24.27
C GLY A 223 16.30 0.41 -23.08
N ARG A 224 16.03 0.84 -21.83
CA ARG A 224 16.65 0.27 -20.62
C ARG A 224 15.73 -0.67 -19.85
N ILE A 225 14.47 -0.77 -20.23
CA ILE A 225 13.47 -1.63 -19.56
C ILE A 225 13.17 -2.83 -20.43
N ARG A 226 13.36 -4.02 -19.88
CA ARG A 226 12.98 -5.30 -20.52
C ARG A 226 11.77 -5.87 -19.80
N LEU A 227 10.62 -5.81 -20.46
CA LEU A 227 9.38 -6.42 -20.02
C LEU A 227 9.38 -7.93 -20.28
N GLY A 228 8.44 -8.68 -19.67
CA GLY A 228 8.31 -10.13 -19.84
C GLY A 228 9.58 -10.90 -19.45
N SER A 229 10.33 -10.41 -18.47
CA SER A 229 11.65 -10.93 -18.08
C SER A 229 11.67 -11.32 -16.59
N PRO A 230 10.90 -12.33 -16.17
CA PRO A 230 10.86 -12.77 -14.78
C PRO A 230 12.21 -13.33 -14.34
N VAL A 231 12.67 -12.86 -13.18
CA VAL A 231 13.91 -13.29 -12.55
C VAL A 231 13.64 -14.53 -11.71
N ARG A 232 14.52 -15.54 -11.81
CA ARG A 232 14.50 -16.77 -11.04
C ARG A 232 15.55 -16.81 -9.95
N ALA A 233 16.74 -16.28 -10.22
CA ALA A 233 17.83 -16.32 -9.26
C ALA A 233 18.73 -15.08 -9.37
N VAL A 234 19.31 -14.70 -8.23
CA VAL A 234 20.33 -13.66 -8.09
C VAL A 234 21.52 -14.27 -7.40
N LYS A 235 22.72 -14.04 -7.92
CA LYS A 235 23.97 -14.43 -7.27
C LYS A 235 24.85 -13.19 -7.11
N VAL A 236 25.23 -12.92 -5.88
CA VAL A 236 26.14 -11.86 -5.48
C VAL A 236 27.50 -12.50 -5.16
N ALA A 237 28.57 -12.01 -5.75
CA ALA A 237 29.92 -12.53 -5.51
C ALA A 237 30.96 -11.40 -5.53
N PRO A 238 32.12 -11.60 -4.87
CA PRO A 238 33.24 -10.67 -5.05
C PRO A 238 33.62 -10.57 -6.54
N GLY A 239 33.51 -9.38 -7.10
CA GLY A 239 33.84 -9.13 -8.51
C GLY A 239 32.65 -9.17 -9.47
N GLY A 240 31.42 -9.16 -8.97
CA GLY A 240 30.22 -8.95 -9.78
C GLY A 240 29.02 -9.83 -9.41
N CYS A 241 27.89 -9.46 -9.95
CA CYS A 241 26.61 -10.09 -9.72
C CYS A 241 26.07 -10.74 -11.00
N THR A 242 25.23 -11.73 -10.87
CA THR A 242 24.47 -12.31 -11.98
C THR A 242 23.00 -12.43 -11.64
N VAL A 243 22.15 -12.16 -12.63
CA VAL A 243 20.70 -12.34 -12.55
C VAL A 243 20.31 -13.38 -13.60
N GLN A 244 19.69 -14.48 -13.16
CA GLN A 244 19.18 -15.53 -14.04
C GLN A 244 17.68 -15.32 -14.26
N LEU A 245 17.27 -15.24 -15.51
CA LEU A 245 15.87 -15.19 -15.92
C LEU A 245 15.24 -16.59 -15.96
N GLU A 246 13.90 -16.67 -15.92
CA GLU A 246 13.18 -17.92 -16.13
C GLU A 246 13.46 -18.53 -17.50
N SER A 247 13.78 -17.74 -18.51
CA SER A 247 14.22 -18.20 -19.84
C SER A 247 15.53 -18.97 -19.84
N GLY A 248 16.30 -18.91 -18.76
CA GLY A 248 17.67 -19.44 -18.62
C GLY A 248 18.75 -18.44 -19.02
N GLU A 249 18.42 -17.28 -19.55
CA GLU A 249 19.37 -16.19 -19.82
C GLU A 249 20.02 -15.72 -18.52
N ILE A 250 21.32 -15.39 -18.60
CA ILE A 250 22.08 -14.82 -17.48
C ILE A 250 22.53 -13.40 -17.86
N VAL A 251 22.19 -12.44 -17.02
CA VAL A 251 22.60 -11.03 -17.12
C VAL A 251 23.65 -10.76 -16.05
N ALA A 252 24.79 -10.18 -16.42
CA ALA A 252 25.84 -9.80 -15.51
C ALA A 252 25.77 -8.30 -15.17
N ALA A 253 26.09 -7.96 -13.92
CA ALA A 253 26.15 -6.58 -13.43
C ALA A 253 27.18 -6.45 -12.29
N ASP A 254 27.64 -5.23 -12.02
CA ASP A 254 28.49 -4.97 -10.86
C ASP A 254 27.67 -4.93 -9.57
N ALA A 255 26.43 -4.44 -9.63
CA ALA A 255 25.50 -4.42 -8.50
C ALA A 255 24.04 -4.70 -8.89
N ILE A 256 23.22 -5.03 -7.89
CA ILE A 256 21.80 -5.35 -8.03
C ILE A 256 20.97 -4.43 -7.15
N VAL A 257 19.88 -3.88 -7.71
CA VAL A 257 18.81 -3.25 -6.95
C VAL A 257 17.56 -4.12 -7.04
N SER A 258 17.19 -4.79 -5.95
CA SER A 258 15.95 -5.56 -5.86
C SER A 258 14.80 -4.66 -5.45
N ALA A 259 13.85 -4.44 -6.36
CA ALA A 259 12.58 -3.76 -6.12
C ALA A 259 11.40 -4.75 -6.04
N LEU A 260 11.69 -6.01 -5.71
CA LEU A 260 10.71 -7.07 -5.60
C LEU A 260 9.88 -6.90 -4.32
N PRO A 261 8.55 -7.11 -4.39
CA PRO A 261 7.73 -7.25 -3.19
C PRO A 261 8.13 -8.49 -2.37
N ALA A 262 7.85 -8.48 -1.07
CA ALA A 262 8.23 -9.54 -0.14
C ALA A 262 7.75 -10.96 -0.56
N GLY A 263 6.57 -11.07 -1.18
CA GLY A 263 6.06 -12.35 -1.71
C GLY A 263 6.95 -12.91 -2.80
N PRO A 264 7.02 -12.27 -3.97
CA PRO A 264 7.87 -12.72 -5.10
C PRO A 264 9.35 -12.85 -4.76
N LEU A 265 9.87 -12.07 -3.81
CA LEU A 265 11.25 -12.20 -3.37
C LEU A 265 11.54 -13.58 -2.75
N ARG A 266 10.55 -14.20 -2.09
CA ARG A 266 10.67 -15.56 -1.54
C ARG A 266 10.67 -16.67 -2.59
N ASP A 267 10.18 -16.35 -3.80
CA ASP A 267 10.08 -17.33 -4.89
C ASP A 267 11.36 -17.42 -5.72
N ILE A 268 12.31 -16.52 -5.51
CA ILE A 268 13.59 -16.51 -6.20
C ILE A 268 14.72 -16.98 -5.26
N THR A 269 15.76 -17.56 -5.85
CA THR A 269 16.99 -17.88 -5.12
C THR A 269 17.88 -16.65 -5.06
N VAL A 270 18.37 -16.28 -3.88
CA VAL A 270 19.34 -15.20 -3.68
C VAL A 270 20.56 -15.76 -2.96
N ASP A 271 21.69 -15.85 -3.65
CA ASP A 271 22.94 -16.36 -3.12
C ASP A 271 23.95 -15.22 -2.91
N GLY A 272 24.79 -15.33 -1.87
CA GLY A 272 25.86 -14.37 -1.58
C GLY A 272 25.44 -13.14 -0.80
N VAL A 273 24.21 -13.12 -0.29
CA VAL A 273 23.68 -12.16 0.70
C VAL A 273 23.62 -12.87 2.05
N SER A 274 23.88 -12.17 3.15
CA SER A 274 23.90 -12.79 4.48
C SER A 274 22.54 -13.42 4.86
N ASP A 275 22.60 -14.53 5.60
CA ASP A 275 21.39 -15.21 6.08
C ASP A 275 20.50 -14.25 6.92
N ALA A 276 21.12 -13.42 7.74
CA ALA A 276 20.39 -12.45 8.57
C ALA A 276 19.59 -11.45 7.72
N ARG A 277 20.18 -10.97 6.61
CA ARG A 277 19.49 -10.06 5.69
C ARG A 277 18.37 -10.76 4.94
N LEU A 278 18.60 -11.96 4.43
CA LEU A 278 17.59 -12.75 3.75
C LEU A 278 16.42 -13.11 4.68
N GLU A 279 16.71 -13.52 5.92
CA GLU A 279 15.67 -13.74 6.92
C GLU A 279 14.81 -12.51 7.17
N SER A 280 15.42 -11.31 7.35
CA SER A 280 14.69 -10.06 7.52
C SER A 280 13.74 -9.81 6.36
N LEU A 281 14.20 -9.98 5.12
CA LEU A 281 13.39 -9.83 3.91
C LEU A 281 12.26 -10.86 3.82
N HIS A 282 12.56 -12.13 4.09
CA HIS A 282 11.62 -13.24 3.97
C HIS A 282 10.54 -13.25 5.06
N ARG A 283 10.81 -12.62 6.21
CA ARG A 283 9.85 -12.49 7.32
C ARG A 283 8.79 -11.40 7.09
N GLN A 284 9.02 -10.49 6.15
CA GLN A 284 8.00 -9.50 5.77
C GLN A 284 6.75 -10.19 5.21
N ARG A 285 5.58 -9.72 5.60
CA ARG A 285 4.28 -10.27 5.18
C ARG A 285 3.51 -9.24 4.36
N HIS A 286 2.69 -9.74 3.45
CA HIS A 286 1.69 -8.93 2.76
C HIS A 286 0.28 -9.27 3.21
N ALA A 287 -0.55 -8.27 3.30
CA ALA A 287 -1.99 -8.43 3.35
C ALA A 287 -2.53 -8.83 1.97
N LEU A 288 -3.45 -9.78 1.97
CA LEU A 288 -4.12 -10.22 0.75
C LEU A 288 -5.43 -9.44 0.60
N ALA A 289 -5.63 -8.80 -0.53
CA ALA A 289 -6.83 -8.03 -0.78
C ALA A 289 -7.22 -8.05 -2.26
N ALA A 290 -8.45 -7.64 -2.53
CA ALA A 290 -8.93 -7.33 -3.87
C ALA A 290 -9.49 -5.91 -3.90
N LYS A 291 -9.36 -5.26 -5.05
CA LYS A 291 -10.03 -4.01 -5.34
C LYS A 291 -11.19 -4.29 -6.29
N PHE A 292 -12.38 -3.82 -5.93
CA PHE A 292 -13.55 -3.82 -6.79
C PHE A 292 -13.90 -2.37 -7.12
N VAL A 293 -14.16 -2.07 -8.38
CA VAL A 293 -14.52 -0.72 -8.82
C VAL A 293 -15.77 -0.78 -9.65
N ALA A 294 -16.73 0.11 -9.37
CA ALA A 294 -17.95 0.27 -10.13
C ALA A 294 -18.04 1.70 -10.69
N ALA A 295 -18.25 1.82 -12.01
CA ALA A 295 -18.40 3.09 -12.70
C ALA A 295 -19.87 3.33 -13.05
N TYR A 296 -20.36 4.51 -12.75
CA TYR A 296 -21.73 4.99 -12.99
C TYR A 296 -21.69 6.24 -13.87
N ASP A 297 -22.82 6.69 -14.35
CA ASP A 297 -22.95 7.92 -15.14
C ASP A 297 -22.74 9.19 -14.31
N ARG A 298 -23.06 9.15 -13.02
CA ARG A 298 -22.96 10.27 -12.09
C ARG A 298 -22.75 9.79 -10.63
N PRO A 299 -22.34 10.68 -9.72
CA PRO A 299 -22.19 10.37 -8.30
C PRO A 299 -23.56 10.44 -7.57
N PHE A 300 -24.45 9.49 -7.85
CA PHE A 300 -25.83 9.44 -7.35
C PHE A 300 -25.95 9.36 -5.82
N TRP A 301 -24.93 8.89 -5.12
CA TRP A 301 -24.89 8.87 -3.65
C TRP A 301 -24.99 10.26 -3.02
N ARG A 302 -24.56 11.32 -3.75
CA ARG A 302 -24.70 12.70 -3.31
C ARG A 302 -26.15 13.13 -3.15
N ASP A 303 -27.08 12.53 -3.90
CA ASP A 303 -28.53 12.81 -3.77
C ASP A 303 -29.07 12.38 -2.39
N ARG A 304 -28.34 11.54 -1.67
CA ARG A 304 -28.66 11.01 -0.35
C ARG A 304 -27.82 11.66 0.78
N GLY A 305 -27.07 12.71 0.47
CA GLY A 305 -26.19 13.39 1.42
C GLY A 305 -24.89 12.60 1.74
N GLN A 306 -24.60 11.52 1.00
CA GLN A 306 -23.43 10.68 1.23
C GLN A 306 -22.26 11.16 0.35
N ASN A 307 -21.02 11.04 0.87
CA ASN A 307 -19.79 11.38 0.14
C ASN A 307 -19.19 10.19 -0.64
N GLY A 308 -19.78 9.01 -0.56
CA GLY A 308 -19.27 7.79 -1.19
C GLY A 308 -18.19 7.05 -0.39
N LEU A 309 -17.71 7.61 0.72
CA LEU A 309 -16.84 6.91 1.65
C LEU A 309 -17.69 6.01 2.57
N THR A 310 -17.29 4.75 2.71
CA THR A 310 -17.89 3.84 3.70
C THR A 310 -16.83 3.16 4.53
N GLU A 311 -17.18 2.83 5.77
CA GLU A 311 -16.49 1.92 6.66
C GLU A 311 -17.43 0.76 6.97
N SER A 312 -17.03 -0.48 6.64
CA SER A 312 -17.96 -1.61 6.60
C SER A 312 -17.44 -2.86 7.31
N GLU A 313 -18.34 -3.56 7.99
CA GLU A 313 -18.13 -4.91 8.49
C GLU A 313 -18.44 -5.99 7.43
N GLY A 314 -18.87 -5.61 6.21
CA GLY A 314 -19.22 -6.50 5.11
C GLY A 314 -18.01 -7.09 4.36
N ILE A 315 -18.27 -7.70 3.22
CA ILE A 315 -17.22 -8.24 2.32
C ILE A 315 -16.40 -7.10 1.72
N LEU A 316 -17.06 -6.04 1.26
CA LEU A 316 -16.42 -4.80 0.91
C LEU A 316 -16.16 -4.03 2.21
N GLY A 317 -14.91 -3.99 2.66
CA GLY A 317 -14.53 -3.34 3.92
C GLY A 317 -14.68 -1.82 3.87
N SER A 318 -14.55 -1.22 2.67
CA SER A 318 -14.71 0.22 2.46
C SER A 318 -15.05 0.54 1.02
N SER A 319 -15.59 1.75 0.80
CA SER A 319 -15.65 2.37 -0.51
C SER A 319 -15.19 3.82 -0.46
N TRP A 320 -14.77 4.37 -1.60
CA TRP A 320 -14.45 5.80 -1.78
C TRP A 320 -14.59 6.18 -3.25
N PRO A 321 -14.99 7.42 -3.57
CA PRO A 321 -15.03 7.87 -4.96
C PRO A 321 -13.63 8.19 -5.49
N GLN A 322 -13.33 7.69 -6.68
CA GLN A 322 -12.09 8.04 -7.40
C GLN A 322 -12.24 9.34 -8.20
N ASN A 323 -13.40 9.51 -8.80
CA ASN A 323 -13.80 10.68 -9.58
C ASN A 323 -15.33 10.66 -9.76
N GLU A 324 -15.89 11.59 -10.56
CA GLU A 324 -17.31 11.65 -10.85
C GLU A 324 -17.88 10.30 -11.30
N GLY A 325 -18.73 9.72 -10.47
CA GLY A 325 -19.43 8.46 -10.77
C GLY A 325 -18.60 7.20 -10.68
N VAL A 326 -17.35 7.20 -10.19
CA VAL A 326 -16.54 6.00 -10.01
C VAL A 326 -16.32 5.71 -8.53
N LEU A 327 -16.86 4.60 -8.05
CA LEU A 327 -16.65 4.09 -6.69
C LEU A 327 -15.61 2.98 -6.67
N SER A 328 -14.60 3.15 -5.86
CA SER A 328 -13.62 2.14 -5.48
C SER A 328 -14.06 1.42 -4.21
N CYS A 329 -13.77 0.14 -4.12
CA CYS A 329 -14.01 -0.65 -2.92
C CYS A 329 -12.79 -1.55 -2.64
N LEU A 330 -12.50 -1.76 -1.37
CA LEU A 330 -11.45 -2.68 -0.93
C LEU A 330 -12.09 -3.89 -0.24
N VAL A 331 -11.81 -5.08 -0.74
CA VAL A 331 -12.11 -6.33 -0.03
C VAL A 331 -11.06 -6.50 1.05
N ALA A 332 -11.46 -6.41 2.31
CA ALA A 332 -10.57 -6.50 3.46
C ALA A 332 -9.82 -7.84 3.52
N PRO A 333 -8.60 -7.87 4.06
CA PRO A 333 -7.78 -9.09 4.14
C PRO A 333 -8.48 -10.26 4.83
N GLU A 334 -9.24 -10.01 5.88
CA GLU A 334 -10.01 -11.02 6.62
C GLU A 334 -11.14 -11.63 5.79
N ARG A 335 -11.64 -10.91 4.80
CA ARG A 335 -12.73 -11.33 3.90
C ARG A 335 -12.21 -11.93 2.59
N PHE A 336 -10.94 -11.77 2.27
CA PHE A 336 -10.37 -12.12 0.97
C PHE A 336 -10.53 -13.61 0.63
N ALA A 337 -10.32 -14.51 1.57
CA ALA A 337 -10.49 -15.96 1.35
C ALA A 337 -11.96 -16.32 1.04
N ALA A 338 -12.91 -15.75 1.81
CA ALA A 338 -14.34 -15.92 1.55
C ALA A 338 -14.74 -15.35 0.19
N TYR A 339 -14.24 -14.16 -0.15
CA TYR A 339 -14.47 -13.53 -1.44
C TYR A 339 -13.99 -14.42 -2.60
N LEU A 340 -12.80 -15.02 -2.50
CA LEU A 340 -12.26 -15.92 -3.53
C LEU A 340 -12.96 -17.27 -3.61
N SER A 341 -13.67 -17.70 -2.57
CA SER A 341 -14.35 -19.03 -2.54
C SER A 341 -15.49 -19.12 -3.55
N THR A 342 -15.91 -18.01 -4.14
CA THR A 342 -17.02 -17.94 -5.08
C THR A 342 -16.55 -17.58 -6.50
N SER A 343 -17.44 -17.78 -7.50
CA SER A 343 -17.12 -17.43 -8.88
C SER A 343 -17.04 -15.90 -9.08
N ALA A 344 -16.29 -15.43 -10.07
CA ALA A 344 -16.19 -14.00 -10.40
C ALA A 344 -17.58 -13.35 -10.64
N ARG A 345 -18.52 -14.11 -11.26
CA ARG A 345 -19.89 -13.64 -11.45
C ARG A 345 -20.61 -13.42 -10.10
N HIS A 346 -20.43 -14.34 -9.18
CA HIS A 346 -21.08 -14.27 -7.86
C HIS A 346 -20.48 -13.15 -7.01
N ARG A 347 -19.14 -13.03 -6.96
CA ARG A 347 -18.44 -11.92 -6.30
C ARG A 347 -18.95 -10.56 -6.76
N ARG A 348 -19.08 -10.39 -8.10
CA ARG A 348 -19.64 -9.16 -8.67
C ARG A 348 -21.07 -8.91 -8.20
N GLN A 349 -21.92 -9.94 -8.16
CA GLN A 349 -23.30 -9.82 -7.72
C GLN A 349 -23.39 -9.42 -6.24
N GLU A 350 -22.58 -10.05 -5.36
CA GLU A 350 -22.50 -9.71 -3.94
C GLU A 350 -22.00 -8.28 -3.72
N ALA A 351 -20.92 -7.89 -4.38
CA ALA A 351 -20.41 -6.52 -4.29
C ALA A 351 -21.44 -5.47 -4.71
N LEU A 352 -22.16 -5.69 -5.81
CA LEU A 352 -23.20 -4.78 -6.26
C LEU A 352 -24.45 -4.81 -5.36
N ALA A 353 -24.74 -5.92 -4.69
CA ALA A 353 -25.79 -6.00 -3.71
C ALA A 353 -25.45 -5.16 -2.47
N GLU A 354 -24.22 -5.31 -1.92
CA GLU A 354 -23.74 -4.48 -0.81
C GLU A 354 -23.77 -2.99 -1.16
N LEU A 355 -23.24 -2.60 -2.31
CA LEU A 355 -23.31 -1.20 -2.76
C LEU A 355 -24.75 -0.69 -2.88
N GLY A 356 -25.66 -1.56 -3.32
CA GLY A 356 -27.10 -1.25 -3.36
C GLY A 356 -27.72 -1.03 -1.99
N ASP A 357 -27.25 -1.76 -0.99
CA ASP A 357 -27.70 -1.61 0.40
C ASP A 357 -27.12 -0.33 1.04
N TRP A 358 -25.92 0.10 0.62
CA TRP A 358 -25.28 1.31 1.13
C TRP A 358 -25.80 2.60 0.49
N PHE A 359 -25.92 2.60 -0.83
CA PHE A 359 -26.16 3.81 -1.63
C PHE A 359 -27.50 3.83 -2.36
N GLY A 360 -28.27 2.74 -2.30
CA GLY A 360 -29.56 2.61 -2.96
C GLY A 360 -29.51 1.80 -4.26
N PRO A 361 -30.69 1.57 -4.86
CA PRO A 361 -30.86 0.60 -5.96
C PRO A 361 -30.06 0.97 -7.21
N GLU A 362 -29.73 2.25 -7.44
CA GLU A 362 -28.91 2.72 -8.55
C GLU A 362 -27.52 2.08 -8.57
N ALA A 363 -26.95 1.82 -7.38
CA ALA A 363 -25.64 1.17 -7.23
C ALA A 363 -25.59 -0.26 -7.83
N ARG A 364 -26.74 -0.91 -8.02
CA ARG A 364 -26.81 -2.26 -8.58
C ARG A 364 -26.65 -2.32 -10.10
N SER A 365 -26.66 -1.15 -10.77
CA SER A 365 -26.65 -1.04 -12.23
C SER A 365 -25.54 -0.13 -12.75
N PRO A 366 -24.25 -0.46 -12.48
CA PRO A 366 -23.15 0.32 -12.99
C PRO A 366 -23.01 0.20 -14.52
N LEU A 367 -22.39 1.21 -15.16
CA LEU A 367 -21.98 1.18 -16.56
C LEU A 367 -20.89 0.12 -16.78
N ALA A 368 -19.94 0.01 -15.85
CA ALA A 368 -18.85 -0.97 -15.89
C ALA A 368 -18.42 -1.38 -14.49
N THR A 369 -17.81 -2.56 -14.38
CA THR A 369 -17.18 -3.02 -13.14
C THR A 369 -15.79 -3.59 -13.44
N PHE A 370 -14.88 -3.41 -12.52
CA PHE A 370 -13.51 -3.92 -12.59
C PHE A 370 -13.17 -4.63 -11.29
N GLU A 371 -12.41 -5.71 -11.39
CA GLU A 371 -11.90 -6.46 -10.24
C GLU A 371 -10.39 -6.64 -10.40
N ARG A 372 -9.64 -6.36 -9.34
CA ARG A 372 -8.20 -6.62 -9.30
C ARG A 372 -7.83 -7.41 -8.06
N LEU A 373 -7.46 -8.68 -8.26
CA LEU A 373 -7.13 -9.63 -7.20
C LEU A 373 -5.63 -9.52 -6.86
N TRP A 374 -5.25 -8.51 -6.07
CA TRP A 374 -3.85 -8.29 -5.71
C TRP A 374 -3.25 -9.42 -4.86
N GLY A 375 -4.08 -10.06 -4.02
CA GLY A 375 -3.65 -11.15 -3.15
C GLY A 375 -3.24 -12.43 -3.88
N THR A 376 -3.78 -12.67 -5.08
CA THR A 376 -3.46 -13.85 -5.92
C THR A 376 -2.64 -13.49 -7.15
N ASP A 377 -2.25 -12.24 -7.30
CA ASP A 377 -1.38 -11.84 -8.41
C ASP A 377 0.02 -12.42 -8.21
N GLN A 378 0.51 -13.15 -9.20
CA GLN A 378 1.78 -13.88 -9.16
C GLN A 378 2.97 -12.99 -8.81
N TRP A 379 2.97 -11.73 -9.27
CA TRP A 379 4.10 -10.83 -9.18
C TRP A 379 4.00 -9.80 -8.04
N THR A 380 2.95 -9.89 -7.22
CA THR A 380 2.81 -9.06 -6.00
C THR A 380 2.50 -9.88 -4.77
N GLN A 381 1.65 -10.90 -4.87
CA GLN A 381 1.24 -11.78 -3.77
C GLN A 381 0.76 -11.00 -2.54
N GLY A 382 -0.02 -9.96 -2.79
CA GLY A 382 -0.53 -9.04 -1.78
C GLY A 382 -0.51 -7.59 -2.24
N TYR A 383 -0.97 -6.67 -1.39
CA TYR A 383 -1.06 -5.26 -1.78
C TYR A 383 -0.24 -4.31 -0.92
N VAL A 384 -0.20 -4.51 0.40
CA VAL A 384 0.60 -3.74 1.36
C VAL A 384 1.24 -4.65 2.40
N THR A 385 2.25 -4.16 3.11
CA THR A 385 2.88 -4.90 4.21
C THR A 385 1.91 -5.07 5.36
N GLN A 386 1.85 -6.27 5.94
CA GLN A 386 1.12 -6.59 7.15
C GLN A 386 2.11 -6.78 8.29
N TRP A 387 1.88 -6.11 9.41
CA TRP A 387 2.67 -6.22 10.64
C TRP A 387 1.80 -6.80 11.75
N ARG A 388 1.94 -8.08 11.99
CA ARG A 388 1.25 -8.77 13.09
C ARG A 388 2.03 -8.62 14.40
N PRO A 389 1.41 -8.89 15.55
CA PRO A 389 2.15 -9.00 16.82
C PRO A 389 3.42 -9.86 16.68
N GLY A 390 4.55 -9.30 17.11
CA GLY A 390 5.88 -9.89 17.01
C GLY A 390 6.59 -9.74 15.66
N ASP A 391 5.96 -9.18 14.61
CA ASP A 391 6.58 -9.09 13.28
C ASP A 391 7.64 -7.99 13.18
N VAL A 392 7.53 -6.88 13.93
CA VAL A 392 8.55 -5.82 13.94
C VAL A 392 9.89 -6.39 14.41
N HIS A 393 9.89 -7.19 15.49
CA HIS A 393 11.06 -7.87 16.00
C HIS A 393 11.58 -8.94 15.05
N ARG A 394 10.71 -9.71 14.42
CA ARG A 394 11.10 -10.78 13.49
C ARG A 394 11.77 -10.24 12.25
N VAL A 395 11.28 -9.12 11.71
CA VAL A 395 11.94 -8.45 10.58
C VAL A 395 13.23 -7.79 11.04
N GLY A 396 13.19 -7.17 12.21
CA GLY A 396 14.35 -6.64 12.92
C GLY A 396 14.94 -5.37 12.31
N PRO A 397 16.04 -4.85 12.89
CA PRO A 397 16.64 -3.58 12.52
C PRO A 397 17.32 -3.57 11.13
N LEU A 398 17.34 -4.72 10.45
CA LEU A 398 17.77 -4.75 9.04
C LEU A 398 16.68 -4.30 8.07
N HIS A 399 15.45 -4.00 8.53
CA HIS A 399 14.37 -3.47 7.70
C HIS A 399 14.82 -2.18 6.98
N GLY A 400 14.70 -2.17 5.65
CA GLY A 400 15.05 -1.02 4.82
C GLY A 400 16.56 -0.83 4.58
N THR A 401 17.45 -1.65 5.18
CA THR A 401 18.91 -1.53 4.99
C THR A 401 19.38 -2.23 3.70
N HIS A 402 20.61 -1.95 3.28
CA HIS A 402 21.25 -2.57 2.12
C HIS A 402 22.42 -3.47 2.55
N GLU A 403 22.80 -4.41 1.69
CA GLU A 403 24.01 -5.22 1.84
C GLU A 403 24.77 -5.20 0.49
N PRO A 404 25.53 -4.12 0.22
CA PRO A 404 26.17 -3.94 -1.06
C PRO A 404 27.10 -5.13 -1.45
N PRO A 405 27.10 -5.51 -2.73
CA PRO A 405 26.48 -4.84 -3.89
C PRO A 405 25.01 -5.21 -4.15
N PHE A 406 24.29 -5.75 -3.14
CA PHE A 406 22.86 -6.02 -3.19
C PHE A 406 22.08 -4.95 -2.43
N TYR A 407 21.31 -4.16 -3.17
CA TYR A 407 20.45 -3.09 -2.64
C TYR A 407 18.99 -3.52 -2.71
N VAL A 408 18.18 -3.04 -1.78
CA VAL A 408 16.73 -3.32 -1.77
C VAL A 408 15.93 -2.03 -1.73
N CYS A 409 14.80 -2.01 -2.42
CA CYS A 409 13.85 -0.91 -2.35
C CYS A 409 12.43 -1.45 -2.54
N GLY A 410 11.44 -0.63 -2.27
CA GLY A 410 10.02 -0.96 -2.36
C GLY A 410 9.27 -0.28 -1.23
N SER A 411 7.96 -0.10 -1.38
CA SER A 411 7.11 0.40 -0.29
C SER A 411 7.23 -0.46 0.98
N ASP A 412 7.52 -1.75 0.81
CA ASP A 412 7.68 -2.72 1.90
C ASP A 412 8.94 -2.48 2.75
N GLN A 413 9.87 -1.65 2.27
CA GLN A 413 11.11 -1.30 2.95
C GLN A 413 11.03 0.05 3.68
N TRP A 414 9.86 0.65 3.76
CA TRP A 414 9.62 1.89 4.49
C TRP A 414 8.50 1.72 5.52
N VAL A 415 8.59 2.50 6.61
CA VAL A 415 7.72 2.39 7.78
C VAL A 415 6.23 2.41 7.47
N ALA A 416 5.78 3.30 6.60
CA ALA A 416 4.37 3.48 6.31
C ALA A 416 3.89 2.83 5.00
N GLY A 417 4.80 2.36 4.16
CA GLY A 417 4.44 1.81 2.86
C GLY A 417 4.09 2.88 1.83
N TYR A 418 2.91 2.80 1.22
CA TYR A 418 2.40 3.70 0.19
C TYR A 418 3.31 3.82 -1.06
N MET A 419 2.88 4.64 -2.02
CA MET A 419 3.70 5.04 -3.17
C MET A 419 4.90 5.89 -2.71
N GLU A 420 4.74 6.62 -1.62
CA GLU A 420 5.80 7.38 -0.96
C GLU A 420 7.00 6.50 -0.59
N GLY A 421 6.76 5.39 0.11
CA GLY A 421 7.82 4.46 0.49
C GLY A 421 8.54 3.86 -0.70
N ALA A 422 7.82 3.59 -1.80
CA ALA A 422 8.43 3.10 -3.02
C ALA A 422 9.41 4.12 -3.61
N VAL A 423 9.02 5.40 -3.71
CA VAL A 423 9.88 6.45 -4.25
C VAL A 423 11.06 6.74 -3.32
N ARG A 424 10.82 6.90 -2.01
CA ARG A 424 11.88 7.14 -1.01
C ARG A 424 12.97 6.07 -1.05
N THR A 425 12.57 4.81 -0.97
CA THR A 425 13.52 3.70 -0.91
C THR A 425 14.22 3.47 -2.24
N GLY A 426 13.54 3.69 -3.37
CA GLY A 426 14.17 3.64 -4.69
C GLY A 426 15.28 4.68 -4.85
N ARG A 427 14.98 5.94 -4.49
CA ARG A 427 15.97 7.03 -4.50
C ARG A 427 17.12 6.82 -3.50
N ALA A 428 16.82 6.23 -2.33
CA ALA A 428 17.83 5.90 -1.33
C ALA A 428 18.80 4.84 -1.85
N ALA A 429 18.28 3.75 -2.42
CA ALA A 429 19.09 2.68 -3.01
C ALA A 429 20.00 3.20 -4.13
N ALA A 430 19.48 4.08 -4.99
CA ALA A 430 20.27 4.70 -6.06
C ALA A 430 21.41 5.56 -5.50
N ARG A 431 21.12 6.42 -4.52
CA ARG A 431 22.15 7.28 -3.89
C ARG A 431 23.26 6.45 -3.24
N GLU A 432 22.91 5.38 -2.52
CA GLU A 432 23.92 4.54 -1.89
C GLU A 432 24.74 3.75 -2.90
N ALA A 433 24.12 3.26 -3.96
CA ALA A 433 24.83 2.56 -5.03
C ALA A 433 25.82 3.49 -5.75
N LEU A 434 25.41 4.71 -6.11
CA LEU A 434 26.28 5.71 -6.75
C LEU A 434 27.43 6.20 -5.85
N ALA A 435 27.24 6.22 -4.53
CA ALA A 435 28.29 6.66 -3.60
C ALA A 435 29.42 5.63 -3.43
N ARG A 436 29.26 4.41 -3.91
CA ARG A 436 30.23 3.31 -3.78
C ARG A 436 30.90 2.91 -5.12
N GLY A 437 30.37 3.38 -6.24
CA GLY A 437 30.97 3.24 -7.57
C GLY A 437 31.83 4.45 -7.91
#